data_ad145014f4e866f08082f81cce16fe5c
#
_entry.id   ad145014f4e866f08082f81cce16fe5c
#
_cell.length_a   1.000
_cell.length_b   1.000
_cell.length_c   1.000
_cell.angle_alpha   90.00
_cell.angle_beta   90.00
_cell.angle_gamma   90.00
#
_symmetry.space_group_name_H-M   'P 1'
#
loop_
_entity.id
_entity.type
_entity.pdbx_description
1 polymer ?
#
loop_
_entity_poly.entity_id
_entity_poly.type
_entity_poly.pdbx_seq_one_letter_code
_entity_poly.pdbx_strand_id
1 'polypeptide(L)'
;MMKRFLFVALATFALGLIASCSGENKKPDEPQKKEEGTRKYFSVLNLSKEKAFVYTGALGSTQHGKSTTFSFPARKGQSLVFTVKFSATKDWFIAPAGLLPLFKEDGTPNTGDLTNLIAIWDANLFDASDRYRQKPPTSPVSVFWEKSSDYLAFSLSYDESTGIFTATLTNKTLPGKSWNGVFSPGVYSVKNADAQKDPYGMRTFQHYFALNEPANPAFEEYILTGNPDKLLAQVKAETGISFVFSDPVIVVYQGEGHPIFKLGEKDRAQGIKELIQNDDVKKLKAALEQVKGVKAVYTNNIEEILHPEGAKIYYVIGLNNTNDWFLANIEPSDGSQGSSWAHSSLI
;
A
#
# COMPACT_ATOMS: atom_id res chain seq x y z
N MET A 1 23.64 24.06 -6.21
CA MET A 1 24.98 23.44 -6.29
C MET A 1 25.18 22.55 -5.08
N MET A 2 24.86 21.26 -5.16
CA MET A 2 25.07 20.30 -4.08
C MET A 2 25.99 19.20 -4.58
N LYS A 3 27.14 19.06 -3.92
CA LYS A 3 28.20 18.09 -4.25
C LYS A 3 27.77 16.67 -3.84
N ARG A 4 27.81 15.75 -4.79
CA ARG A 4 27.68 14.31 -4.54
C ARG A 4 29.00 13.80 -3.98
N PHE A 5 28.97 13.18 -2.81
CA PHE A 5 30.09 12.41 -2.28
C PHE A 5 29.89 10.95 -2.63
N LEU A 6 30.81 10.43 -3.42
CA LEU A 6 30.96 9.02 -3.75
C LEU A 6 31.92 8.42 -2.71
N PHE A 7 31.47 7.51 -1.86
CA PHE A 7 32.34 6.75 -0.98
C PHE A 7 32.64 5.41 -1.65
N VAL A 8 33.88 5.25 -2.04
CA VAL A 8 34.47 3.96 -2.42
C VAL A 8 35.19 3.46 -1.18
N ALA A 9 34.71 2.37 -0.58
CA ALA A 9 35.42 1.70 0.50
C ALA A 9 36.32 0.60 -0.08
N LEU A 10 37.61 0.82 0.01
CA LEU A 10 38.63 -0.15 -0.33
C LEU A 10 38.91 -0.98 0.93
N ALA A 11 38.62 -2.27 0.93
CA ALA A 11 38.96 -3.17 2.01
C ALA A 11 40.32 -3.82 1.73
N THR A 12 41.31 -3.46 2.51
CA THR A 12 42.64 -4.08 2.53
C THR A 12 42.64 -5.27 3.52
N PHE A 13 43.06 -6.42 3.02
CA PHE A 13 43.31 -7.63 3.81
C PHE A 13 44.61 -7.48 4.63
N ALA A 14 44.52 -7.75 5.94
CA ALA A 14 45.69 -8.01 6.77
C ALA A 14 45.60 -9.45 7.29
N LEU A 15 46.53 -10.30 6.86
CA LEU A 15 46.81 -11.61 7.46
C LEU A 15 47.55 -11.40 8.77
N GLY A 16 46.99 -11.88 9.86
CA GLY A 16 47.68 -12.00 11.15
C GLY A 16 47.75 -13.48 11.55
N LEU A 17 48.93 -14.06 11.45
CA LEU A 17 49.27 -15.36 12.04
C LEU A 17 49.57 -15.17 13.53
N ILE A 18 48.81 -15.83 14.39
CA ILE A 18 49.20 -16.05 15.79
C ILE A 18 49.15 -17.55 16.08
N ALA A 19 50.32 -18.13 16.24
CA ALA A 19 50.46 -19.47 16.77
C ALA A 19 50.43 -19.43 18.29
N SER A 20 49.52 -20.18 18.92
CA SER A 20 49.59 -20.50 20.34
C SER A 20 49.34 -22.00 20.52
N CYS A 21 50.37 -22.70 20.99
CA CYS A 21 50.29 -24.09 21.43
C CYS A 21 49.69 -24.18 22.83
N SER A 22 48.63 -24.93 23.01
CA SER A 22 48.33 -25.64 24.25
C SER A 22 47.54 -26.90 23.89
N GLY A 23 48.09 -28.05 24.29
CA GLY A 23 47.54 -29.35 23.94
C GLY A 23 46.33 -29.70 24.81
N GLU A 24 45.28 -30.13 24.11
CA GLU A 24 44.24 -30.99 24.66
C GLU A 24 43.82 -31.97 23.56
N ASN A 25 43.77 -33.24 23.92
CA ASN A 25 43.36 -34.34 23.04
C ASN A 25 41.91 -34.16 22.58
N LYS A 26 41.71 -33.51 21.46
CA LYS A 26 40.44 -33.55 20.71
C LYS A 26 40.48 -34.68 19.70
N LYS A 27 39.37 -35.46 19.65
CA LYS A 27 39.08 -36.38 18.56
C LYS A 27 39.32 -35.68 17.21
N PRO A 28 39.78 -36.41 16.18
CA PRO A 28 39.90 -35.82 14.85
C PRO A 28 38.52 -35.29 14.43
N ASP A 29 38.43 -33.99 14.19
CA ASP A 29 37.25 -33.40 13.57
C ASP A 29 37.06 -34.08 12.19
N GLU A 30 35.88 -34.64 11.96
CA GLU A 30 35.49 -35.03 10.60
C GLU A 30 35.74 -33.84 9.66
N PRO A 31 36.36 -34.06 8.50
CA PRO A 31 36.60 -32.97 7.56
C PRO A 31 35.26 -32.33 7.21
N GLN A 32 35.05 -31.10 7.67
CA GLN A 32 33.92 -30.30 7.22
C GLN A 32 33.97 -30.29 5.69
N LYS A 33 32.96 -30.88 5.06
CA LYS A 33 32.82 -30.94 3.62
C LYS A 33 32.81 -29.48 3.14
N LYS A 34 33.90 -29.06 2.50
CA LYS A 34 34.02 -27.73 1.93
C LYS A 34 32.86 -27.57 0.98
N GLU A 35 31.95 -26.65 1.26
CA GLU A 35 30.88 -26.34 0.34
C GLU A 35 31.50 -25.81 -0.96
N GLU A 36 31.43 -26.62 -2.00
CA GLU A 36 31.91 -26.27 -3.34
C GLU A 36 30.85 -25.41 -4.03
N GLY A 37 31.21 -24.18 -4.38
CA GLY A 37 30.35 -23.26 -5.08
C GLY A 37 30.95 -21.87 -5.21
N THR A 38 30.38 -21.08 -6.09
CA THR A 38 30.72 -19.67 -6.25
C THR A 38 29.90 -18.82 -5.27
N ARG A 39 30.51 -17.85 -4.64
CA ARG A 39 29.78 -16.87 -3.82
C ARG A 39 29.28 -15.74 -4.69
N LYS A 40 28.01 -15.43 -4.60
CA LYS A 40 27.33 -14.34 -5.31
C LYS A 40 26.62 -13.43 -4.31
N TYR A 41 26.47 -12.17 -4.66
CA TYR A 41 25.70 -11.22 -3.85
C TYR A 41 24.42 -10.87 -4.58
N PHE A 42 23.33 -10.80 -3.83
CA PHE A 42 22.03 -10.39 -4.34
C PHE A 42 21.57 -9.14 -3.58
N SER A 43 21.13 -8.13 -4.31
CA SER A 43 20.53 -6.94 -3.71
C SER A 43 19.37 -6.43 -4.54
N VAL A 44 18.39 -5.86 -3.87
CA VAL A 44 17.23 -5.23 -4.50
C VAL A 44 17.29 -3.73 -4.24
N LEU A 45 17.21 -2.95 -5.29
CA LEU A 45 17.18 -1.50 -5.22
C LEU A 45 15.85 -0.99 -5.76
N ASN A 46 15.06 -0.39 -4.89
CA ASN A 46 13.80 0.25 -5.27
C ASN A 46 14.06 1.65 -5.86
N LEU A 47 13.80 1.82 -7.15
CA LEU A 47 13.95 3.09 -7.86
C LEU A 47 12.61 3.76 -8.16
N SER A 48 11.49 3.21 -7.69
CA SER A 48 10.17 3.80 -7.89
C SER A 48 10.01 5.11 -7.12
N LYS A 49 9.22 6.04 -7.67
CA LYS A 49 8.76 7.20 -6.92
C LYS A 49 7.60 6.81 -6.03
N GLU A 50 7.64 7.24 -4.79
CA GLU A 50 6.50 7.11 -3.89
C GLU A 50 5.30 7.88 -4.46
N LYS A 51 4.14 7.24 -4.51
CA LYS A 51 2.87 7.82 -4.89
C LYS A 51 1.98 7.96 -3.66
N ALA A 52 1.19 9.02 -3.60
CA ALA A 52 0.32 9.28 -2.46
C ALA A 52 -0.82 8.27 -2.34
N PHE A 53 -1.32 7.79 -3.48
CA PHE A 53 -2.45 6.86 -3.56
C PHE A 53 -2.11 5.62 -4.36
N VAL A 54 -2.73 4.51 -3.95
CA VAL A 54 -2.60 3.22 -4.65
C VAL A 54 -3.70 3.06 -5.69
N TYR A 55 -4.90 3.56 -5.37
CA TYR A 55 -6.08 3.47 -6.22
C TYR A 55 -6.90 4.76 -6.11
N THR A 56 -7.50 5.19 -7.21
CA THR A 56 -8.36 6.39 -7.26
C THR A 56 -9.50 6.19 -8.25
N GLY A 57 -10.69 6.57 -7.85
CA GLY A 57 -11.88 6.54 -8.67
C GLY A 57 -12.81 7.71 -8.45
N ALA A 58 -13.84 7.79 -9.28
CA ALA A 58 -14.90 8.77 -9.18
C ALA A 58 -16.14 8.17 -8.49
N LEU A 59 -16.81 8.99 -7.68
CA LEU A 59 -18.13 8.69 -7.13
C LEU A 59 -19.21 9.41 -7.95
N GLY A 60 -20.33 8.73 -8.16
CA GLY A 60 -21.55 9.35 -8.68
C GLY A 60 -22.25 10.22 -7.65
N SER A 61 -23.19 11.05 -8.10
CA SER A 61 -24.07 11.80 -7.20
C SER A 61 -25.03 10.88 -6.45
N THR A 62 -25.40 11.29 -5.22
CA THR A 62 -26.36 10.55 -4.41
C THR A 62 -27.56 11.43 -4.08
N GLN A 63 -28.69 11.10 -4.66
CA GLN A 63 -29.94 11.82 -4.47
C GLN A 63 -30.55 11.54 -3.08
N HIS A 64 -31.51 12.35 -2.68
CA HIS A 64 -32.25 12.17 -1.42
C HIS A 64 -32.82 10.76 -1.28
N GLY A 65 -32.60 10.12 -0.15
CA GLY A 65 -33.08 8.78 0.17
C GLY A 65 -32.47 7.67 -0.71
N LYS A 66 -31.41 7.95 -1.44
CA LYS A 66 -30.71 7.01 -2.31
C LYS A 66 -29.31 6.69 -1.78
N SER A 67 -28.73 5.63 -2.34
CA SER A 67 -27.37 5.21 -2.07
C SER A 67 -26.55 5.21 -3.36
N THR A 68 -25.26 5.47 -3.21
CA THR A 68 -24.22 5.28 -4.22
C THR A 68 -23.23 4.26 -3.71
N THR A 69 -22.83 3.34 -4.57
CA THR A 69 -21.78 2.34 -4.27
C THR A 69 -20.55 2.58 -5.12
N PHE A 70 -19.40 2.25 -4.56
CA PHE A 70 -18.14 2.23 -5.29
C PHE A 70 -17.24 1.14 -4.73
N SER A 71 -16.46 0.50 -5.60
CA SER A 71 -15.64 -0.65 -5.25
C SER A 71 -14.18 -0.39 -5.57
N PHE A 72 -13.29 -0.97 -4.77
CA PHE A 72 -11.85 -0.79 -4.90
C PHE A 72 -11.09 -1.95 -4.25
N PRO A 73 -9.93 -2.32 -4.80
CA PRO A 73 -9.03 -3.25 -4.14
C PRO A 73 -8.31 -2.56 -2.97
N ALA A 74 -8.08 -3.31 -1.90
CA ALA A 74 -7.25 -2.85 -0.80
C ALA A 74 -6.65 -4.01 -0.01
N ARG A 75 -5.60 -3.71 0.78
CA ARG A 75 -4.90 -4.66 1.62
C ARG A 75 -4.67 -4.09 3.03
N LYS A 76 -4.15 -4.93 3.93
CA LYS A 76 -3.76 -4.51 5.28
C LYS A 76 -2.81 -3.30 5.23
N GLY A 77 -2.99 -2.36 6.15
CA GLY A 77 -2.22 -1.13 6.22
C GLY A 77 -2.69 -0.03 5.28
N GLN A 78 -3.82 -0.22 4.60
CA GLN A 78 -4.40 0.81 3.73
C GLN A 78 -5.67 1.41 4.30
N SER A 79 -5.92 2.66 3.92
CA SER A 79 -7.09 3.44 4.35
C SER A 79 -7.82 4.02 3.15
N LEU A 80 -9.14 4.16 3.29
CA LEU A 80 -9.98 4.86 2.35
C LEU A 80 -10.01 6.36 2.68
N VAL A 81 -9.87 7.17 1.65
CA VAL A 81 -10.24 8.59 1.65
C VAL A 81 -11.25 8.84 0.54
N PHE A 82 -12.22 9.70 0.81
CA PHE A 82 -13.15 10.15 -0.20
C PHE A 82 -13.70 11.52 0.16
N THR A 83 -14.27 12.20 -0.84
CA THR A 83 -14.99 13.46 -0.63
C THR A 83 -16.18 13.54 -1.58
N VAL A 84 -17.30 14.00 -1.06
CA VAL A 84 -18.46 14.43 -1.84
C VAL A 84 -18.95 15.78 -1.32
N LYS A 85 -19.26 16.71 -2.23
CA LYS A 85 -19.84 17.98 -1.82
C LYS A 85 -21.25 17.75 -1.31
N PHE A 86 -21.60 18.36 -0.18
CA PHE A 86 -22.95 18.38 0.37
C PHE A 86 -23.66 19.66 -0.05
N SER A 87 -24.60 19.55 -0.97
CA SER A 87 -25.24 20.70 -1.61
C SER A 87 -26.21 21.49 -0.70
N ALA A 88 -26.37 21.07 0.55
CA ALA A 88 -27.18 21.81 1.55
C ALA A 88 -26.59 23.20 1.82
N THR A 89 -25.27 23.35 1.62
CA THR A 89 -24.57 24.63 1.71
C THR A 89 -23.66 24.83 0.51
N LYS A 90 -23.02 26.01 0.44
CA LYS A 90 -22.10 26.32 -0.66
C LYS A 90 -20.75 25.64 -0.51
N ASP A 91 -20.33 25.32 0.71
CA ASP A 91 -18.96 24.93 1.04
C ASP A 91 -18.84 23.74 1.99
N TRP A 92 -19.95 23.06 2.28
CA TRP A 92 -19.87 21.82 3.06
C TRP A 92 -19.59 20.62 2.18
N PHE A 93 -18.87 19.66 2.77
CA PHE A 93 -18.56 18.39 2.13
C PHE A 93 -18.53 17.25 3.14
N ILE A 94 -18.60 16.05 2.65
CA ILE A 94 -18.58 14.81 3.43
C ILE A 94 -17.27 14.11 3.12
N ALA A 95 -16.57 13.71 4.17
CA ALA A 95 -15.33 12.94 4.11
C ALA A 95 -15.15 12.14 5.40
N PRO A 96 -14.24 11.15 5.48
CA PRO A 96 -13.88 10.53 6.74
C PRO A 96 -13.41 11.56 7.77
N ALA A 97 -13.74 11.34 9.05
CA ALA A 97 -13.35 12.23 10.16
C ALA A 97 -11.86 12.15 10.49
N GLY A 98 -11.20 11.09 10.06
CA GLY A 98 -9.79 10.79 10.26
C GLY A 98 -9.38 9.60 9.40
N LEU A 99 -8.44 8.79 9.87
CA LEU A 99 -8.11 7.53 9.21
C LEU A 99 -9.34 6.64 9.13
N LEU A 100 -9.61 6.10 7.94
CA LEU A 100 -10.62 5.06 7.72
C LEU A 100 -9.89 3.79 7.28
N PRO A 101 -9.32 3.02 8.22
CA PRO A 101 -8.55 1.83 7.89
C PRO A 101 -9.47 0.77 7.30
N LEU A 102 -9.00 0.11 6.25
CA LEU A 102 -9.74 -0.94 5.54
C LEU A 102 -9.60 -2.31 6.19
N PHE A 103 -8.56 -2.49 6.97
CA PHE A 103 -8.37 -3.68 7.80
C PHE A 103 -8.08 -3.26 9.23
N LYS A 104 -8.52 -4.07 10.18
CA LYS A 104 -8.21 -3.93 11.59
C LYS A 104 -6.76 -4.38 11.85
N GLU A 105 -6.24 -4.12 13.04
CA GLU A 105 -4.89 -4.52 13.44
C GLU A 105 -4.65 -6.03 13.36
N ASP A 106 -5.69 -6.83 13.64
CA ASP A 106 -5.65 -8.29 13.54
C ASP A 106 -5.67 -8.82 12.08
N GLY A 107 -5.78 -7.92 11.11
CA GLY A 107 -5.84 -8.26 9.69
C GLY A 107 -7.23 -8.60 9.17
N THR A 108 -8.28 -8.57 10.00
CA THR A 108 -9.65 -8.76 9.53
C THR A 108 -10.15 -7.51 8.80
N PRO A 109 -10.97 -7.68 7.72
CA PRO A 109 -11.56 -6.54 7.02
C PRO A 109 -12.43 -5.69 7.95
N ASN A 110 -12.31 -4.38 7.85
CA ASN A 110 -13.12 -3.43 8.58
C ASN A 110 -14.43 -3.19 7.81
N THR A 111 -15.48 -3.92 8.17
CA THR A 111 -16.77 -3.96 7.46
C THR A 111 -17.94 -3.60 8.38
N GLY A 112 -19.11 -3.40 7.79
CA GLY A 112 -20.34 -3.03 8.48
C GLY A 112 -20.62 -1.54 8.46
N ASP A 113 -21.38 -1.06 9.41
CA ASP A 113 -21.73 0.36 9.57
C ASP A 113 -20.53 1.13 10.16
N LEU A 114 -20.00 2.06 9.39
CA LEU A 114 -18.90 2.94 9.74
C LEU A 114 -19.29 4.43 9.68
N THR A 115 -20.59 4.71 9.77
CA THR A 115 -21.12 6.07 9.70
C THR A 115 -20.48 7.02 10.71
N ASN A 116 -20.14 6.52 11.90
CA ASN A 116 -19.48 7.29 12.96
C ASN A 116 -18.05 7.73 12.62
N LEU A 117 -17.45 7.15 11.58
CA LEU A 117 -16.11 7.53 11.07
C LEU A 117 -16.18 8.57 9.94
N ILE A 118 -17.40 8.99 9.58
CA ILE A 118 -17.63 9.99 8.52
C ILE A 118 -18.08 11.29 9.16
N ALA A 119 -17.52 12.40 8.69
CA ALA A 119 -17.86 13.74 9.15
C ALA A 119 -18.41 14.60 8.03
N ILE A 120 -19.16 15.62 8.41
CA ILE A 120 -19.48 16.77 7.57
C ILE A 120 -18.45 17.85 7.90
N TRP A 121 -17.82 18.36 6.87
CA TRP A 121 -16.76 19.34 6.94
C TRP A 121 -17.21 20.66 6.34
N ASP A 122 -16.61 21.74 6.79
CA ASP A 122 -16.77 23.08 6.24
C ASP A 122 -15.45 23.53 5.60
N ALA A 123 -15.46 23.80 4.31
CA ALA A 123 -14.28 24.33 3.60
C ALA A 123 -14.01 25.79 3.94
N ASN A 124 -14.89 26.45 4.70
CA ASN A 124 -14.79 27.83 5.14
C ASN A 124 -14.57 28.85 4.01
N LEU A 125 -15.15 28.60 2.85
CA LEU A 125 -15.05 29.47 1.68
C LEU A 125 -16.00 30.67 1.77
N PHE A 126 -17.04 30.58 2.62
CA PHE A 126 -18.04 31.63 2.81
C PHE A 126 -18.17 32.05 4.27
N ASP A 127 -18.59 33.29 4.49
CA ASP A 127 -18.82 33.80 5.84
C ASP A 127 -20.09 33.14 6.43
N ALA A 128 -20.03 32.67 7.67
CA ALA A 128 -21.18 32.07 8.35
C ALA A 128 -22.32 33.06 8.56
N SER A 129 -22.02 34.36 8.73
CA SER A 129 -23.00 35.43 8.89
C SER A 129 -23.51 35.98 7.56
N ASP A 130 -22.73 35.88 6.50
CA ASP A 130 -23.10 36.29 5.15
C ASP A 130 -22.67 35.23 4.13
N ARG A 131 -23.57 34.31 3.81
CA ARG A 131 -23.35 33.20 2.88
C ARG A 131 -23.07 33.64 1.42
N TYR A 132 -23.11 34.90 1.13
CA TYR A 132 -22.75 35.46 -0.18
C TYR A 132 -21.35 36.05 -0.19
N ARG A 133 -20.76 36.31 1.01
CA ARG A 133 -19.43 36.85 1.16
C ARG A 133 -18.38 35.72 1.18
N GLN A 134 -17.61 35.67 0.13
CA GLN A 134 -16.49 34.74 0.06
C GLN A 134 -15.40 35.15 1.06
N LYS A 135 -14.90 34.18 1.83
CA LYS A 135 -13.76 34.36 2.72
C LYS A 135 -12.43 34.43 1.92
N PRO A 136 -11.36 34.93 2.52
CA PRO A 136 -10.04 34.81 1.92
C PRO A 136 -9.68 33.35 1.62
N PRO A 137 -8.97 33.07 0.51
CA PRO A 137 -8.54 31.69 0.16
C PRO A 137 -7.66 31.02 1.21
N THR A 138 -7.17 31.79 2.18
CA THR A 138 -6.36 31.32 3.33
C THR A 138 -7.19 30.84 4.52
N SER A 139 -8.53 30.84 4.41
CA SER A 139 -9.38 30.38 5.52
C SER A 139 -9.23 28.88 5.74
N PRO A 140 -9.01 28.42 6.98
CA PRO A 140 -8.74 27.01 7.25
C PRO A 140 -10.02 26.15 7.18
N VAL A 141 -9.87 24.94 6.68
CA VAL A 141 -10.93 23.91 6.73
C VAL A 141 -11.21 23.49 8.16
N SER A 142 -12.47 23.31 8.49
CA SER A 142 -12.92 22.88 9.82
C SER A 142 -13.93 21.74 9.78
N VAL A 143 -14.11 21.04 10.90
CA VAL A 143 -15.18 20.06 11.07
C VAL A 143 -16.46 20.74 11.45
N PHE A 144 -17.56 20.34 10.83
CA PHE A 144 -18.91 20.74 11.24
C PHE A 144 -19.41 19.79 12.35
N TRP A 145 -19.94 20.35 13.46
CA TRP A 145 -20.24 19.59 14.70
C TRP A 145 -21.59 18.84 14.71
N GLU A 146 -22.36 18.89 13.64
CA GLU A 146 -23.61 18.13 13.55
C GLU A 146 -23.31 16.63 13.38
N LYS A 147 -24.18 15.78 13.93
CA LYS A 147 -24.04 14.33 13.79
C LYS A 147 -24.25 13.93 12.34
N SER A 148 -23.21 13.46 11.66
CA SER A 148 -23.30 12.99 10.27
C SER A 148 -24.35 11.91 10.07
N SER A 149 -24.60 11.07 11.08
CA SER A 149 -25.63 10.02 11.07
C SER A 149 -27.05 10.50 10.86
N ASP A 150 -27.34 11.78 11.07
CA ASP A 150 -28.65 12.35 10.79
C ASP A 150 -28.86 12.60 9.29
N TYR A 151 -27.81 12.75 8.55
CA TYR A 151 -27.80 13.12 7.11
C TYR A 151 -27.37 12.00 6.20
N LEU A 152 -26.56 11.07 6.68
CA LEU A 152 -25.98 10.01 5.89
C LEU A 152 -25.86 8.68 6.64
N ALA A 153 -25.65 7.61 5.90
CA ALA A 153 -25.09 6.37 6.40
C ALA A 153 -23.95 5.94 5.49
N PHE A 154 -22.94 5.29 6.09
CA PHE A 154 -21.80 4.77 5.36
C PHE A 154 -21.47 3.37 5.85
N SER A 155 -21.28 2.44 4.91
CA SER A 155 -20.89 1.06 5.24
C SER A 155 -19.89 0.51 4.26
N LEU A 156 -19.12 -0.48 4.71
CA LEU A 156 -18.21 -1.27 3.91
C LEU A 156 -18.61 -2.74 3.93
N SER A 157 -18.46 -3.40 2.80
CA SER A 157 -18.42 -4.86 2.68
C SER A 157 -17.13 -5.29 2.00
N TYR A 158 -16.73 -6.55 2.18
CA TYR A 158 -15.52 -7.11 1.61
C TYR A 158 -15.79 -8.48 1.03
N ASP A 159 -15.30 -8.72 -0.17
CA ASP A 159 -15.34 -10.01 -0.83
C ASP A 159 -13.95 -10.65 -0.75
N GLU A 160 -13.82 -11.70 0.07
CA GLU A 160 -12.56 -12.41 0.27
C GLU A 160 -12.07 -13.12 -1.00
N SER A 161 -12.98 -13.47 -1.89
CA SER A 161 -12.61 -14.19 -3.12
C SER A 161 -11.93 -13.29 -4.14
N THR A 162 -12.25 -12.01 -4.12
CA THR A 162 -11.73 -11.00 -5.07
C THR A 162 -10.81 -9.97 -4.42
N GLY A 163 -10.76 -9.90 -3.09
CA GLY A 163 -10.01 -8.84 -2.38
C GLY A 163 -10.60 -7.45 -2.52
N ILE A 164 -11.88 -7.34 -2.91
CA ILE A 164 -12.54 -6.08 -3.24
C ILE A 164 -13.41 -5.59 -2.08
N PHE A 165 -13.20 -4.35 -1.69
CA PHE A 165 -14.14 -3.62 -0.84
C PHE A 165 -15.22 -2.96 -1.68
N THR A 166 -16.46 -2.97 -1.16
CA THR A 166 -17.55 -2.17 -1.68
C THR A 166 -18.04 -1.23 -0.59
N ALA A 167 -17.93 0.07 -0.86
CA ALA A 167 -18.46 1.12 -0.02
C ALA A 167 -19.87 1.51 -0.47
N THR A 168 -20.75 1.77 0.49
CA THR A 168 -22.10 2.28 0.26
C THR A 168 -22.27 3.57 1.04
N LEU A 169 -22.50 4.67 0.31
CA LEU A 169 -22.84 5.97 0.88
C LEU A 169 -24.31 6.24 0.62
N THR A 170 -25.08 6.38 1.69
CA THR A 170 -26.53 6.66 1.65
C THR A 170 -26.81 8.10 2.06
N ASN A 171 -27.57 8.81 1.27
CA ASN A 171 -28.08 10.13 1.57
C ASN A 171 -29.43 9.99 2.30
N LYS A 172 -29.45 10.28 3.61
CA LYS A 172 -30.65 10.19 4.45
C LYS A 172 -31.48 11.47 4.46
N THR A 173 -31.03 12.52 3.80
CA THR A 173 -31.76 13.79 3.74
C THR A 173 -33.07 13.63 2.97
N LEU A 174 -34.03 14.48 3.29
CA LEU A 174 -35.35 14.47 2.68
C LEU A 174 -35.64 15.84 2.05
N PRO A 175 -36.24 15.89 0.84
CA PRO A 175 -36.65 17.15 0.24
C PRO A 175 -37.51 17.99 1.19
N GLY A 176 -37.30 19.31 1.20
CA GLY A 176 -38.09 20.24 2.00
C GLY A 176 -37.79 20.29 3.50
N LYS A 177 -36.77 19.53 3.97
CA LYS A 177 -36.27 19.67 5.35
C LYS A 177 -35.09 20.65 5.41
N SER A 178 -34.85 21.23 6.59
CA SER A 178 -33.64 21.99 6.84
C SER A 178 -32.41 21.09 6.57
N TRP A 179 -31.40 21.70 5.99
CA TRP A 179 -30.15 20.99 5.66
C TRP A 179 -30.34 19.78 4.71
N ASN A 180 -31.31 19.86 3.83
CA ASN A 180 -31.44 18.89 2.77
C ASN A 180 -30.43 19.19 1.65
N GLY A 181 -29.86 18.19 1.06
CA GLY A 181 -28.91 18.37 -0.03
C GLY A 181 -28.63 17.06 -0.76
N VAL A 182 -28.37 17.19 -2.04
CA VAL A 182 -27.82 16.10 -2.86
C VAL A 182 -26.34 16.00 -2.57
N PHE A 183 -25.80 14.80 -2.55
CA PHE A 183 -24.34 14.62 -2.57
C PHE A 183 -23.89 14.67 -4.02
N SER A 184 -23.04 15.63 -4.35
CA SER A 184 -22.48 15.77 -5.70
C SER A 184 -21.61 14.58 -6.08
N PRO A 185 -21.30 14.40 -7.35
CA PRO A 185 -20.21 13.49 -7.72
C PRO A 185 -18.94 13.85 -6.95
N GLY A 186 -18.08 12.86 -6.68
CA GLY A 186 -16.90 13.05 -5.86
C GLY A 186 -15.72 12.20 -6.28
N VAL A 187 -14.73 12.16 -5.42
CA VAL A 187 -13.47 11.41 -5.63
C VAL A 187 -13.22 10.51 -4.43
N TYR A 188 -12.76 9.30 -4.69
CA TYR A 188 -12.25 8.41 -3.65
C TYR A 188 -10.88 7.88 -4.00
N SER A 189 -10.10 7.55 -2.99
CA SER A 189 -8.77 6.97 -3.14
C SER A 189 -8.45 6.01 -2.00
N VAL A 190 -7.62 5.04 -2.32
CA VAL A 190 -6.99 4.15 -1.35
C VAL A 190 -5.53 4.59 -1.19
N LYS A 191 -5.07 4.74 0.03
CA LYS A 191 -3.68 5.12 0.32
C LYS A 191 -3.09 4.22 1.40
N ASN A 192 -1.76 4.10 1.42
CA ASN A 192 -1.07 3.47 2.54
C ASN A 192 -1.24 4.35 3.78
N ALA A 193 -1.72 3.77 4.87
CA ALA A 193 -1.82 4.45 6.14
C ALA A 193 -0.47 4.39 6.86
N ASP A 194 0.15 5.54 7.04
CA ASP A 194 1.33 5.67 7.88
C ASP A 194 0.89 6.16 9.27
N ALA A 195 0.48 5.22 10.11
CA ALA A 195 -0.01 5.52 11.45
C ALA A 195 1.06 6.18 12.36
N GLN A 196 2.35 5.97 12.07
CA GLN A 196 3.43 6.60 12.82
C GLN A 196 3.62 8.07 12.43
N LYS A 197 3.42 8.39 11.15
CA LYS A 197 3.54 9.76 10.64
C LYS A 197 2.27 10.58 10.82
N ASP A 198 1.12 9.91 10.93
CA ASP A 198 -0.18 10.57 11.05
C ASP A 198 -1.13 9.81 12.01
N PRO A 199 -0.80 9.77 13.32
CA PRO A 199 -1.60 9.04 14.31
C PRO A 199 -3.03 9.58 14.46
N TYR A 200 -3.29 10.80 14.02
CA TYR A 200 -4.62 11.43 14.07
C TYR A 200 -5.36 11.39 12.73
N GLY A 201 -4.78 10.82 11.68
CA GLY A 201 -5.36 10.76 10.35
C GLY A 201 -5.43 12.09 9.59
N MET A 202 -4.91 13.18 10.17
CA MET A 202 -5.03 14.53 9.61
C MET A 202 -4.29 14.67 8.28
N ARG A 203 -3.10 14.07 8.17
CA ARG A 203 -2.31 14.08 6.94
C ARG A 203 -2.87 13.17 5.84
N THR A 204 -3.81 12.29 6.21
CA THR A 204 -4.48 11.40 5.26
C THR A 204 -5.20 12.16 4.16
N PHE A 205 -5.63 13.38 4.45
CA PHE A 205 -6.37 14.23 3.53
C PHE A 205 -5.52 15.29 2.80
N GLN A 206 -4.21 15.36 3.03
CA GLN A 206 -3.36 16.43 2.52
C GLN A 206 -3.47 16.69 1.01
N HIS A 207 -3.85 15.68 0.23
CA HIS A 207 -4.01 15.83 -1.22
C HIS A 207 -5.40 16.38 -1.62
N TYR A 208 -6.38 16.30 -0.71
CA TYR A 208 -7.70 16.89 -0.89
C TYR A 208 -7.78 18.19 -0.09
N PHE A 209 -7.67 18.08 1.21
CA PHE A 209 -7.70 19.16 2.19
C PHE A 209 -6.90 18.75 3.44
N ALA A 210 -6.63 19.69 4.32
CA ALA A 210 -6.09 19.41 5.66
C ALA A 210 -6.83 20.22 6.71
N LEU A 211 -7.04 19.63 7.88
CA LEU A 211 -7.68 20.34 8.99
C LEU A 211 -6.82 21.54 9.41
N ASN A 212 -7.46 22.68 9.62
CA ASN A 212 -6.84 23.94 9.98
C ASN A 212 -5.87 24.54 8.93
N GLU A 213 -5.94 24.03 7.70
CA GLU A 213 -5.18 24.53 6.56
C GLU A 213 -6.15 25.08 5.50
N PRO A 214 -5.71 25.98 4.63
CA PRO A 214 -6.48 26.41 3.48
C PRO A 214 -6.77 25.25 2.54
N ALA A 215 -7.92 25.30 1.88
CA ALA A 215 -8.27 24.31 0.87
C ALA A 215 -7.27 24.34 -0.31
N ASN A 216 -6.92 23.16 -0.81
CA ASN A 216 -6.17 23.03 -2.05
C ASN A 216 -6.98 23.63 -3.21
N PRO A 217 -6.36 24.35 -4.17
CA PRO A 217 -7.10 25.04 -5.23
C PRO A 217 -8.01 24.15 -6.09
N ALA A 218 -7.62 22.91 -6.38
CA ALA A 218 -8.47 21.99 -7.12
C ALA A 218 -9.64 21.48 -6.27
N PHE A 219 -9.42 21.33 -4.97
CA PHE A 219 -10.45 20.99 -4.01
C PHE A 219 -11.42 22.15 -3.77
N GLU A 220 -10.91 23.38 -3.65
CA GLU A 220 -11.73 24.60 -3.55
C GLU A 220 -12.67 24.74 -4.76
N GLU A 221 -12.15 24.60 -5.97
CA GLU A 221 -12.96 24.64 -7.20
C GLU A 221 -14.01 23.55 -7.22
N TYR A 222 -13.66 22.33 -6.76
CA TYR A 222 -14.62 21.22 -6.61
C TYR A 222 -15.74 21.60 -5.63
N ILE A 223 -15.41 22.16 -4.47
CA ILE A 223 -16.42 22.54 -3.47
C ILE A 223 -17.33 23.64 -4.01
N LEU A 224 -16.80 24.62 -4.73
CA LEU A 224 -17.59 25.71 -5.31
C LEU A 224 -18.54 25.23 -6.42
N THR A 225 -18.06 24.33 -7.28
CA THR A 225 -18.78 23.95 -8.49
C THR A 225 -19.54 22.60 -8.37
N GLY A 226 -19.10 21.71 -7.48
CA GLY A 226 -19.56 20.33 -7.42
C GLY A 226 -19.03 19.44 -8.55
N ASN A 227 -18.13 19.96 -9.41
CA ASN A 227 -17.47 19.19 -10.46
C ASN A 227 -16.13 18.62 -9.98
N PRO A 228 -15.99 17.29 -9.89
CA PRO A 228 -14.78 16.66 -9.35
C PRO A 228 -13.63 16.52 -10.36
N ASP A 229 -13.81 16.86 -11.65
CA ASP A 229 -12.89 16.48 -12.73
C ASP A 229 -11.45 16.95 -12.49
N LYS A 230 -11.28 18.20 -12.07
CA LYS A 230 -9.96 18.76 -11.82
C LYS A 230 -9.28 18.14 -10.59
N LEU A 231 -10.06 17.93 -9.52
CA LEU A 231 -9.58 17.24 -8.33
C LEU A 231 -9.23 15.78 -8.65
N LEU A 232 -10.09 15.10 -9.43
CA LEU A 232 -9.83 13.72 -9.87
C LEU A 232 -8.56 13.63 -10.72
N ALA A 233 -8.34 14.57 -11.63
CA ALA A 233 -7.14 14.62 -12.46
C ALA A 233 -5.87 14.82 -11.61
N GLN A 234 -5.92 15.73 -10.63
CA GLN A 234 -4.82 15.96 -9.69
C GLN A 234 -4.51 14.69 -8.88
N VAL A 235 -5.54 14.08 -8.29
CA VAL A 235 -5.36 12.90 -7.45
C VAL A 235 -4.89 11.69 -8.28
N LYS A 236 -5.38 11.53 -9.51
CA LYS A 236 -4.88 10.50 -10.44
C LYS A 236 -3.40 10.67 -10.78
N ALA A 237 -2.91 11.88 -10.91
CA ALA A 237 -1.48 12.13 -11.15
C ALA A 237 -0.60 11.64 -9.97
N GLU A 238 -1.17 11.65 -8.75
CA GLU A 238 -0.54 11.14 -7.53
C GLU A 238 -0.92 9.69 -7.21
N THR A 239 -1.65 9.02 -8.12
CA THR A 239 -2.04 7.62 -7.97
C THR A 239 -1.13 6.74 -8.80
N GLY A 240 -0.77 5.62 -8.24
CA GLY A 240 0.02 4.59 -8.90
C GLY A 240 0.64 3.66 -7.89
N ILE A 241 1.26 2.63 -8.40
CA ILE A 241 1.98 1.69 -7.56
C ILE A 241 3.32 2.35 -7.22
N SER A 242 3.44 2.84 -5.99
CA SER A 242 4.75 3.04 -5.41
C SER A 242 5.18 1.68 -4.88
N PHE A 243 6.21 1.14 -5.47
CA PHE A 243 6.67 -0.20 -5.13
C PHE A 243 7.38 -0.15 -3.77
N VAL A 244 6.68 -0.54 -2.71
CA VAL A 244 7.33 -0.95 -1.48
C VAL A 244 7.59 -2.45 -1.62
N PHE A 245 8.84 -2.82 -1.68
CA PHE A 245 9.22 -4.21 -1.80
C PHE A 245 9.19 -4.90 -0.44
N SER A 246 8.70 -6.14 -0.41
CA SER A 246 9.00 -7.05 0.68
C SER A 246 10.49 -7.37 0.72
N ASP A 247 10.96 -8.00 1.79
CA ASP A 247 12.22 -8.70 1.71
C ASP A 247 12.19 -9.73 0.58
N PRO A 248 13.26 -9.87 -0.20
CA PRO A 248 13.34 -10.85 -1.27
C PRO A 248 13.39 -12.27 -0.70
N VAL A 249 12.73 -13.20 -1.37
CA VAL A 249 12.95 -14.63 -1.15
C VAL A 249 13.75 -15.16 -2.33
N ILE A 250 14.99 -15.59 -2.06
CA ILE A 250 15.94 -16.07 -3.04
C ILE A 250 16.11 -17.57 -2.88
N VAL A 251 15.97 -18.32 -3.96
CA VAL A 251 16.02 -19.80 -3.94
C VAL A 251 17.17 -20.27 -4.81
N VAL A 252 18.08 -21.00 -4.22
CA VAL A 252 19.10 -21.77 -4.96
C VAL A 252 18.52 -23.16 -5.23
N TYR A 253 18.33 -23.49 -6.48
CA TYR A 253 17.56 -24.65 -6.92
C TYR A 253 18.32 -25.50 -7.94
N GLN A 254 18.27 -26.81 -7.74
CA GLN A 254 18.85 -27.79 -8.65
C GLN A 254 17.77 -28.83 -9.01
N GLY A 255 17.02 -28.53 -10.05
CA GLY A 255 15.89 -29.33 -10.51
C GLY A 255 15.32 -28.80 -11.83
N GLU A 256 14.23 -29.40 -12.28
CA GLU A 256 13.52 -29.00 -13.49
C GLU A 256 12.36 -28.04 -13.15
N GLY A 257 12.11 -27.07 -14.05
CA GLY A 257 11.07 -26.08 -13.94
C GLY A 257 11.36 -25.04 -12.87
N HIS A 258 10.36 -24.20 -12.58
CA HIS A 258 10.45 -23.11 -11.61
C HIS A 258 10.04 -23.61 -10.19
N PRO A 259 10.83 -23.40 -9.13
CA PRO A 259 10.52 -23.95 -7.80
C PRO A 259 9.38 -23.23 -7.09
N ILE A 260 9.13 -21.95 -7.41
CA ILE A 260 8.19 -21.11 -6.68
C ILE A 260 6.78 -21.20 -7.31
N PHE A 261 6.67 -20.95 -8.62
CA PHE A 261 5.39 -20.91 -9.32
C PHE A 261 5.49 -21.48 -10.74
N LYS A 262 4.35 -21.68 -11.37
CA LYS A 262 4.24 -22.04 -12.79
C LYS A 262 3.15 -21.18 -13.42
N LEU A 263 3.46 -20.56 -14.55
CA LEU A 263 2.51 -19.70 -15.27
C LEU A 263 1.21 -20.46 -15.58
N GLY A 264 0.08 -19.86 -15.24
CA GLY A 264 -1.26 -20.44 -15.46
C GLY A 264 -1.67 -21.53 -14.47
N GLU A 265 -0.85 -21.85 -13.48
CA GLU A 265 -1.18 -22.81 -12.42
C GLU A 265 -1.20 -22.13 -11.05
N LYS A 266 -1.91 -22.74 -10.12
CA LYS A 266 -1.89 -22.28 -8.73
C LYS A 266 -0.49 -22.38 -8.12
N ASP A 267 -0.25 -21.55 -7.14
CA ASP A 267 0.98 -21.52 -6.37
C ASP A 267 1.49 -22.91 -5.96
N ARG A 268 2.73 -23.23 -6.30
CA ARG A 268 3.38 -24.47 -5.91
C ARG A 268 3.87 -24.45 -4.48
N ALA A 269 4.44 -23.33 -4.08
CA ALA A 269 4.92 -23.12 -2.73
C ALA A 269 3.88 -22.29 -1.97
N GLN A 270 3.23 -22.92 -1.00
CA GLN A 270 2.35 -22.17 -0.11
C GLN A 270 3.13 -21.03 0.54
N GLY A 271 2.54 -19.83 0.58
CA GLY A 271 3.14 -18.66 1.22
C GLY A 271 3.35 -17.46 0.31
N ILE A 272 3.15 -17.58 -1.00
CA ILE A 272 3.19 -16.40 -1.90
C ILE A 272 2.11 -15.39 -1.51
N LYS A 273 0.90 -15.86 -1.19
CA LYS A 273 -0.19 -15.00 -0.72
C LYS A 273 0.22 -14.22 0.53
N GLU A 274 0.81 -14.89 1.50
CA GLU A 274 1.27 -14.25 2.75
C GLU A 274 2.41 -13.26 2.51
N LEU A 275 3.34 -13.58 1.61
CA LEU A 275 4.39 -12.65 1.19
C LEU A 275 3.79 -11.38 0.59
N ILE A 276 2.86 -11.50 -0.35
CA ILE A 276 2.30 -10.36 -1.08
C ILE A 276 1.36 -9.53 -0.19
N GLN A 277 0.50 -10.19 0.58
CA GLN A 277 -0.54 -9.51 1.33
C GLN A 277 -0.12 -9.06 2.74
N ASN A 278 0.82 -9.79 3.36
CA ASN A 278 1.20 -9.58 4.77
C ASN A 278 2.68 -9.30 4.98
N ASP A 279 3.48 -9.25 3.91
CA ASP A 279 4.95 -9.12 3.99
C ASP A 279 5.61 -10.25 4.81
N ASP A 280 4.98 -11.44 4.84
CA ASP A 280 5.47 -12.56 5.61
C ASP A 280 6.28 -13.53 4.74
N VAL A 281 7.59 -13.34 4.75
CA VAL A 281 8.55 -14.22 4.04
C VAL A 281 8.71 -15.59 4.67
N LYS A 282 8.35 -15.76 5.95
CA LYS A 282 8.66 -16.97 6.73
C LYS A 282 7.90 -18.19 6.23
N LYS A 283 6.63 -18.01 5.91
CA LYS A 283 5.78 -19.10 5.42
C LYS A 283 6.24 -19.61 4.06
N LEU A 284 6.57 -18.68 3.15
CA LEU A 284 7.10 -19.02 1.84
C LEU A 284 8.47 -19.70 1.95
N LYS A 285 9.37 -19.18 2.80
CA LYS A 285 10.67 -19.82 3.09
C LYS A 285 10.50 -21.27 3.54
N ALA A 286 9.68 -21.48 4.58
CA ALA A 286 9.44 -22.81 5.12
C ALA A 286 8.85 -23.79 4.08
N ALA A 287 7.96 -23.32 3.21
CA ALA A 287 7.40 -24.12 2.13
C ALA A 287 8.44 -24.46 1.06
N LEU A 288 9.28 -23.50 0.67
CA LEU A 288 10.32 -23.71 -0.34
C LEU A 288 11.43 -24.66 0.12
N GLU A 289 11.79 -24.62 1.41
CA GLU A 289 12.77 -25.55 2.00
C GLU A 289 12.32 -27.03 1.91
N GLN A 290 11.02 -27.30 1.73
CA GLN A 290 10.49 -28.64 1.51
C GLN A 290 10.43 -29.04 0.02
N VAL A 291 10.70 -28.14 -0.91
CA VAL A 291 10.66 -28.43 -2.35
C VAL A 291 11.87 -29.24 -2.76
N LYS A 292 11.63 -30.41 -3.37
CA LYS A 292 12.71 -31.25 -3.86
C LYS A 292 13.61 -30.52 -4.84
N GLY A 293 14.90 -30.50 -4.58
CA GLY A 293 15.90 -29.81 -5.40
C GLY A 293 16.30 -28.42 -4.90
N VAL A 294 15.58 -27.86 -3.95
CA VAL A 294 16.00 -26.63 -3.27
C VAL A 294 17.23 -26.93 -2.41
N LYS A 295 18.27 -26.14 -2.58
CA LYS A 295 19.55 -26.25 -1.86
C LYS A 295 19.64 -25.25 -0.72
N ALA A 296 19.12 -24.04 -0.93
CA ALA A 296 19.06 -22.99 0.09
C ALA A 296 17.95 -21.99 -0.24
N VAL A 297 17.43 -21.33 0.79
CA VAL A 297 16.46 -20.23 0.71
C VAL A 297 16.96 -19.09 1.59
N TYR A 298 17.14 -17.92 0.98
CA TYR A 298 17.57 -16.70 1.65
C TYR A 298 16.42 -15.69 1.63
N THR A 299 16.32 -14.85 2.67
CA THR A 299 15.17 -13.94 2.84
C THR A 299 15.55 -12.51 3.21
N ASN A 300 16.82 -12.16 3.15
CA ASN A 300 17.27 -10.81 3.44
C ASN A 300 17.69 -10.10 2.15
N ASN A 301 17.62 -8.78 2.19
CA ASN A 301 18.23 -7.95 1.17
C ASN A 301 19.76 -7.88 1.40
N ILE A 302 20.54 -7.95 0.33
CA ILE A 302 22.02 -8.02 0.38
C ILE A 302 22.48 -9.29 1.13
N GLU A 303 22.25 -10.42 0.50
CA GLU A 303 22.73 -11.73 0.97
C GLU A 303 23.93 -12.22 0.18
N GLU A 304 24.88 -12.85 0.89
CA GLU A 304 25.89 -13.66 0.24
C GLU A 304 25.34 -15.06 -0.01
N ILE A 305 25.18 -15.42 -1.27
CA ILE A 305 24.58 -16.68 -1.70
C ILE A 305 25.67 -17.65 -2.11
N LEU A 306 25.70 -18.84 -1.53
CA LEU A 306 26.50 -19.95 -2.06
C LEU A 306 25.76 -20.54 -3.27
N HIS A 307 26.40 -20.48 -4.45
CA HIS A 307 25.87 -20.98 -5.70
C HIS A 307 26.66 -22.24 -6.13
N PRO A 308 26.16 -23.46 -5.84
CA PRO A 308 26.76 -24.69 -6.30
C PRO A 308 26.77 -24.80 -7.83
N GLU A 309 27.71 -25.52 -8.37
CA GLU A 309 27.78 -25.77 -9.81
C GLU A 309 26.50 -26.44 -10.33
N GLY A 310 25.95 -25.93 -11.44
CA GLY A 310 24.70 -26.41 -12.03
C GLY A 310 23.42 -26.02 -11.30
N ALA A 311 23.49 -25.30 -10.18
CA ALA A 311 22.32 -24.75 -9.54
C ALA A 311 21.82 -23.49 -10.28
N LYS A 312 20.53 -23.21 -10.11
CA LYS A 312 19.82 -22.05 -10.68
C LYS A 312 19.38 -21.14 -9.54
N ILE A 313 19.35 -19.83 -9.79
CA ILE A 313 18.86 -18.86 -8.82
C ILE A 313 17.48 -18.37 -9.29
N TYR A 314 16.51 -18.48 -8.41
CA TYR A 314 15.18 -17.90 -8.54
C TYR A 314 14.94 -16.92 -7.42
N TYR A 315 14.10 -15.92 -7.65
CA TYR A 315 13.70 -14.99 -6.60
C TYR A 315 12.25 -14.54 -6.79
N VAL A 316 11.65 -14.13 -5.69
CA VAL A 316 10.37 -13.47 -5.65
C VAL A 316 10.40 -12.36 -4.61
N ILE A 317 9.74 -11.24 -4.93
CA ILE A 317 9.66 -10.05 -4.11
C ILE A 317 8.21 -9.58 -4.17
N GLY A 318 7.54 -9.53 -3.03
CA GLY A 318 6.19 -8.99 -2.94
C GLY A 318 6.19 -7.49 -3.17
N LEU A 319 5.14 -6.98 -3.79
CA LEU A 319 4.88 -5.56 -3.90
C LEU A 319 3.89 -5.18 -2.80
N ASN A 320 4.42 -4.66 -1.69
CA ASN A 320 3.69 -4.50 -0.42
C ASN A 320 2.50 -3.55 -0.45
N ASN A 321 2.28 -2.82 -1.51
CA ASN A 321 1.14 -1.95 -1.71
C ASN A 321 0.18 -2.45 -2.81
N THR A 322 0.27 -3.73 -3.15
CA THR A 322 -0.66 -4.43 -4.03
C THR A 322 -1.21 -5.67 -3.32
N ASN A 323 -2.33 -6.22 -3.79
CA ASN A 323 -2.88 -7.45 -3.19
C ASN A 323 -2.33 -8.72 -3.81
N ASP A 324 -1.79 -8.63 -5.04
CA ASP A 324 -1.54 -9.79 -5.87
C ASP A 324 -0.34 -9.63 -6.82
N TRP A 325 0.40 -8.53 -6.71
CA TRP A 325 1.56 -8.30 -7.57
C TRP A 325 2.85 -8.66 -6.88
N PHE A 326 3.73 -9.28 -7.64
CA PHE A 326 5.08 -9.60 -7.20
C PHE A 326 6.05 -9.48 -8.37
N LEU A 327 7.31 -9.35 -8.04
CA LEU A 327 8.43 -9.36 -8.96
C LEU A 327 9.13 -10.71 -8.85
N ALA A 328 9.37 -11.37 -9.96
CA ALA A 328 10.13 -12.61 -9.99
C ALA A 328 10.86 -12.79 -11.33
N ASN A 329 11.90 -13.58 -11.34
CA ASN A 329 12.46 -14.05 -12.59
C ASN A 329 11.68 -15.29 -13.08
N ILE A 330 11.31 -15.30 -14.34
CA ILE A 330 10.63 -16.44 -14.97
C ILE A 330 11.67 -17.50 -15.37
N GLU A 331 12.78 -17.04 -15.92
CA GLU A 331 13.93 -17.87 -16.26
C GLU A 331 14.98 -17.81 -15.14
N PRO A 332 15.76 -18.87 -14.95
CA PRO A 332 16.81 -18.88 -13.92
C PRO A 332 17.83 -17.78 -14.21
N SER A 333 18.21 -17.06 -13.16
CA SER A 333 19.24 -16.03 -13.25
C SER A 333 20.61 -16.66 -12.99
N ASP A 334 21.59 -16.27 -13.81
CA ASP A 334 23.01 -16.46 -13.49
C ASP A 334 23.58 -15.33 -12.64
N GLY A 335 22.73 -14.36 -12.29
CA GLY A 335 23.09 -13.16 -11.54
C GLY A 335 23.30 -11.93 -12.41
N SER A 336 23.15 -12.03 -13.74
CA SER A 336 23.40 -10.93 -14.68
C SER A 336 22.13 -10.33 -15.30
N GLN A 337 20.96 -10.92 -15.07
CA GLN A 337 19.73 -10.55 -15.78
C GLN A 337 18.71 -9.80 -14.93
N GLY A 338 18.03 -8.85 -15.58
CA GLY A 338 16.92 -8.10 -15.02
C GLY A 338 15.68 -8.96 -14.74
N SER A 339 14.83 -8.46 -13.88
CA SER A 339 13.61 -9.11 -13.44
C SER A 339 12.45 -8.97 -14.42
N SER A 340 11.60 -9.97 -14.47
CA SER A 340 10.30 -9.92 -15.12
C SER A 340 9.20 -9.71 -14.09
N TRP A 341 8.16 -9.00 -14.49
CA TRP A 341 6.97 -8.81 -13.67
C TRP A 341 6.07 -10.03 -13.75
N ALA A 342 5.52 -10.43 -12.62
CA ALA A 342 4.47 -11.42 -12.55
C ALA A 342 3.29 -10.88 -11.74
N HIS A 343 2.09 -11.22 -12.19
CA HIS A 343 0.84 -10.94 -11.51
C HIS A 343 0.29 -12.27 -10.99
N SER A 344 -0.02 -12.32 -9.73
CA SER A 344 -0.67 -13.49 -9.14
C SER A 344 -2.18 -13.38 -9.32
N SER A 345 -2.78 -14.37 -9.92
CA SER A 345 -4.24 -14.53 -9.93
C SER A 345 -4.74 -15.28 -8.69
N LEU A 346 -4.04 -15.16 -7.58
CA LEU A 346 -4.34 -15.86 -6.33
C LEU A 346 -5.48 -15.23 -5.52
N ILE A 347 -6.08 -14.17 -6.05
CA ILE A 347 -7.25 -13.51 -5.45
C ILE A 347 -8.46 -13.77 -6.31
#